data_2318519c1d7eeca85bcf0f689fc655e1
#
_entry.id   2318519c1d7eeca85bcf0f689fc655e1
#
_cell.length_a   1.000
_cell.length_b   1.000
_cell.length_c   1.000
_cell.angle_alpha   90.00
_cell.angle_beta   90.00
_cell.angle_gamma   90.00
#
_symmetry.space_group_name_H-M   'P 1'
#
loop_
_entity.id
_entity.type
_entity.pdbx_description
1 polymer ?
#
loop_
_entity_poly.entity_id
_entity_poly.type
_entity_poly.pdbx_seq_one_letter_code
_entity_poly.pdbx_strand_id
1 'polypeptide(L)'
;VGSRHFRETALRMRLLSHAFSDVYQSLGRSWADRKLVDNLPHLVARRARELEPQLRRHIEAEIEKTQTLVYDTHPADRERIENAERLKAAGIFAYEAPARVLVKNYAAWAKRSTWHFYRAELGLSIKPDQLISIDDHEAAVGAERKSDEALQTYFHGFFEPTHFFPAPDLEAAMALDADRRKARLAELVMHVRTNGPEINAVTPAFAQAKNTLADACGANAIAAAGAALPPDAPDYAKASEALAALEARVAKLDQLFRERLGLGLAEAVAQAPNRDALLAEARRLIAALQALTRLYPKFLATHRESTAVLALAWLLERQANNEAAQKALRVTMTRVKSGVAGIEEILQSVQYPFARGAGDADALRHFLEELPVAMRDKDFPQYLEYAHALYDTIVGFHARVAGRLAKLALDAEERLGLRVKLLKS
;
A
#
# COMPACT_ATOMS: atom_id res chain seq x y z
N VAL A 1 -32.24 -15.89 25.59
CA VAL A 1 -32.50 -15.12 24.36
C VAL A 1 -33.65 -15.79 23.64
N GLY A 2 -34.72 -15.08 23.28
CA GLY A 2 -35.84 -15.66 22.53
C GLY A 2 -35.47 -15.96 21.08
N SER A 3 -36.25 -16.85 20.44
CA SER A 3 -36.01 -17.28 19.05
C SER A 3 -35.91 -16.07 18.08
N ARG A 4 -36.72 -15.03 18.30
CA ARG A 4 -36.73 -13.81 17.48
C ARG A 4 -35.38 -13.10 17.47
N HIS A 5 -34.69 -13.04 18.61
CA HIS A 5 -33.40 -12.32 18.73
C HIS A 5 -32.21 -13.17 18.31
N PHE A 6 -32.39 -14.46 18.12
CA PHE A 6 -31.27 -15.34 17.77
C PHE A 6 -30.73 -15.02 16.37
N ARG A 7 -31.62 -14.89 15.35
CA ARG A 7 -31.23 -14.51 13.98
C ARG A 7 -30.49 -13.16 13.97
N GLU A 8 -31.06 -12.16 14.66
CA GLU A 8 -30.42 -10.83 14.73
C GLU A 8 -29.03 -10.90 15.39
N THR A 9 -28.89 -11.71 16.42
CA THR A 9 -27.61 -11.89 17.12
C THR A 9 -26.57 -12.56 16.22
N ALA A 10 -26.95 -13.64 15.52
CA ALA A 10 -26.09 -14.33 14.57
C ALA A 10 -25.60 -13.38 13.46
N LEU A 11 -26.52 -12.62 12.87
CA LEU A 11 -26.19 -11.63 11.85
C LEU A 11 -25.24 -10.56 12.42
N ARG A 12 -25.53 -9.99 13.57
CA ARG A 12 -24.68 -8.97 14.20
C ARG A 12 -23.28 -9.50 14.48
N MET A 13 -23.13 -10.75 14.90
CA MET A 13 -21.81 -11.38 15.11
C MET A 13 -21.02 -11.46 13.80
N ARG A 14 -21.66 -11.84 12.69
CA ARG A 14 -21.01 -11.88 11.38
C ARG A 14 -20.60 -10.50 10.90
N LEU A 15 -21.47 -9.51 11.05
CA LEU A 15 -21.14 -8.10 10.70
C LEU A 15 -19.98 -7.56 11.55
N LEU A 16 -19.94 -7.90 12.85
CA LEU A 16 -18.83 -7.50 13.74
C LEU A 16 -17.53 -8.21 13.36
N SER A 17 -17.58 -9.50 13.01
CA SER A 17 -16.38 -10.24 12.54
C SER A 17 -15.83 -9.63 11.27
N HIS A 18 -16.69 -9.27 10.32
CA HIS A 18 -16.28 -8.64 9.08
C HIS A 18 -15.67 -7.25 9.33
N ALA A 19 -16.34 -6.44 10.14
CA ALA A 19 -15.84 -5.12 10.52
C ALA A 19 -14.52 -5.20 11.32
N PHE A 20 -14.34 -6.23 12.15
CA PHE A 20 -13.09 -6.46 12.87
C PHE A 20 -11.95 -6.78 11.90
N SER A 21 -12.20 -7.62 10.88
CA SER A 21 -11.20 -7.95 9.86
C SER A 21 -10.75 -6.70 9.08
N ASP A 22 -11.70 -5.86 8.67
CA ASP A 22 -11.42 -4.58 7.99
C ASP A 22 -10.59 -3.63 8.87
N VAL A 23 -11.02 -3.45 10.12
CA VAL A 23 -10.29 -2.63 11.11
C VAL A 23 -8.90 -3.20 11.36
N TYR A 24 -8.75 -4.51 11.53
CA TYR A 24 -7.47 -5.15 11.77
C TYR A 24 -6.48 -4.92 10.62
N GLN A 25 -6.93 -5.01 9.37
CA GLN A 25 -6.09 -4.70 8.21
C GLN A 25 -5.64 -3.24 8.18
N SER A 26 -6.48 -2.32 8.68
CA SER A 26 -6.11 -0.90 8.75
C SER A 26 -5.10 -0.59 9.86
N LEU A 27 -4.99 -1.44 10.89
CA LEU A 27 -4.07 -1.22 12.02
C LEU A 27 -2.60 -1.28 11.59
N GLY A 28 -2.23 -2.11 10.62
CA GLY A 28 -0.85 -2.19 10.10
C GLY A 28 -0.38 -0.83 9.58
N ARG A 29 -1.17 -0.20 8.69
CA ARG A 29 -0.87 1.15 8.17
C ARG A 29 -0.81 2.20 9.27
N SER A 30 -1.76 2.15 10.20
CA SER A 30 -1.81 3.08 11.34
C SER A 30 -0.60 2.91 12.25
N TRP A 31 -0.12 1.68 12.44
CA TRP A 31 1.08 1.39 13.22
C TRP A 31 2.35 1.90 12.55
N ALA A 32 2.48 1.75 11.22
CA ALA A 32 3.58 2.36 10.48
C ALA A 32 3.71 3.87 10.75
N ASP A 33 2.57 4.56 10.94
CA ASP A 33 2.53 5.98 11.28
C ASP A 33 2.60 6.27 12.78
N ARG A 34 2.76 5.24 13.62
CA ARG A 34 2.69 5.37 15.09
C ARG A 34 1.39 6.02 15.59
N LYS A 35 0.27 5.67 14.95
CA LYS A 35 -1.07 6.21 15.24
C LYS A 35 -2.06 5.07 15.38
N LEU A 36 -2.30 4.59 16.57
CA LEU A 36 -3.29 3.56 16.84
C LEU A 36 -4.53 4.15 17.52
N VAL A 37 -5.70 3.60 17.20
CA VAL A 37 -6.95 4.04 17.83
C VAL A 37 -6.97 3.68 19.31
N ASP A 38 -7.48 4.57 20.16
CA ASP A 38 -7.53 4.37 21.60
C ASP A 38 -8.70 3.48 22.08
N ASN A 39 -9.66 3.18 21.21
CA ASN A 39 -10.88 2.43 21.53
C ASN A 39 -11.31 1.51 20.38
N LEU A 40 -10.62 0.37 20.25
CA LEU A 40 -10.86 -0.62 19.18
C LEU A 40 -12.28 -1.21 19.19
N PRO A 41 -12.89 -1.63 20.33
CA PRO A 41 -14.25 -2.12 20.33
C PRO A 41 -15.28 -1.11 19.82
N HIS A 42 -15.08 0.17 20.07
CA HIS A 42 -15.98 1.20 19.56
C HIS A 42 -15.79 1.43 18.06
N LEU A 43 -14.54 1.43 17.57
CA LEU A 43 -14.25 1.53 16.13
C LEU A 43 -14.89 0.37 15.36
N VAL A 44 -14.72 -0.88 15.82
CA VAL A 44 -15.34 -2.07 15.21
C VAL A 44 -16.86 -1.96 15.19
N ALA A 45 -17.47 -1.54 16.31
CA ALA A 45 -18.92 -1.36 16.39
C ALA A 45 -19.43 -0.22 15.49
N ARG A 46 -18.64 0.83 15.27
CA ARG A 46 -18.94 1.92 14.33
C ARG A 46 -18.87 1.40 12.89
N ARG A 47 -17.79 0.72 12.51
CA ARG A 47 -17.63 0.12 11.17
C ARG A 47 -18.73 -0.89 10.84
N ALA A 48 -19.11 -1.74 11.78
CA ALA A 48 -20.19 -2.71 11.57
C ALA A 48 -21.55 -2.04 11.27
N ARG A 49 -21.80 -0.83 11.79
CA ARG A 49 -23.02 -0.05 11.49
C ARG A 49 -22.95 0.66 10.15
N GLU A 50 -21.77 1.05 9.74
CA GLU A 50 -21.50 1.82 8.52
C GLU A 50 -21.22 0.93 7.29
N LEU A 51 -21.30 -0.41 7.44
CA LEU A 51 -21.11 -1.33 6.33
C LEU A 51 -22.09 -1.01 5.19
N GLU A 52 -21.55 -1.00 3.97
CA GLU A 52 -22.32 -0.76 2.75
C GLU A 52 -23.54 -1.70 2.65
N PRO A 53 -24.71 -1.20 2.26
CA PRO A 53 -25.91 -2.02 2.20
C PRO A 53 -25.81 -3.26 1.29
N GLN A 54 -24.99 -3.17 0.25
CA GLN A 54 -24.73 -4.31 -0.64
C GLN A 54 -23.91 -5.39 0.05
N LEU A 55 -22.84 -5.00 0.77
CA LEU A 55 -22.01 -5.93 1.55
C LEU A 55 -22.81 -6.59 2.66
N ARG A 56 -23.64 -5.82 3.37
CA ARG A 56 -24.55 -6.37 4.38
C ARG A 56 -25.48 -7.44 3.79
N ARG A 57 -26.13 -7.17 2.66
CA ARG A 57 -26.97 -8.17 1.94
C ARG A 57 -26.18 -9.39 1.50
N HIS A 58 -24.92 -9.20 1.09
CA HIS A 58 -24.05 -10.32 0.73
C HIS A 58 -23.79 -11.24 1.94
N ILE A 59 -23.44 -10.65 3.09
CA ILE A 59 -23.22 -11.41 4.34
C ILE A 59 -24.50 -12.15 4.79
N GLU A 60 -25.66 -11.50 4.68
CA GLU A 60 -26.96 -12.14 4.97
C GLU A 60 -27.21 -13.34 4.02
N ALA A 61 -26.94 -13.18 2.73
CA ALA A 61 -27.08 -14.24 1.74
C ALA A 61 -26.07 -15.39 1.94
N GLU A 62 -24.87 -15.10 2.44
CA GLU A 62 -23.89 -16.14 2.79
C GLU A 62 -24.35 -16.99 3.97
N ILE A 63 -24.94 -16.40 5.00
CA ILE A 63 -25.53 -17.14 6.14
C ILE A 63 -26.58 -18.13 5.63
N GLU A 64 -27.46 -17.71 4.72
CA GLU A 64 -28.51 -18.58 4.16
C GLU A 64 -27.96 -19.73 3.29
N LYS A 65 -26.77 -19.57 2.71
CA LYS A 65 -26.15 -20.61 1.86
C LYS A 65 -25.29 -21.59 2.64
N THR A 66 -24.86 -21.27 3.87
CA THR A 66 -23.97 -22.11 4.66
C THR A 66 -24.66 -23.42 5.05
N GLN A 67 -23.94 -24.52 4.93
CA GLN A 67 -24.39 -25.88 5.33
C GLN A 67 -23.33 -26.47 6.25
N THR A 68 -23.78 -27.29 7.21
CA THR A 68 -22.87 -28.01 8.07
C THR A 68 -22.16 -29.10 7.28
N LEU A 69 -20.86 -29.12 7.31
CA LEU A 69 -20.01 -30.13 6.70
C LEU A 69 -19.71 -31.25 7.72
N VAL A 70 -19.31 -32.44 7.23
CA VAL A 70 -19.07 -33.64 8.05
C VAL A 70 -18.03 -33.44 9.16
N TYR A 71 -17.07 -32.48 8.95
CA TYR A 71 -16.02 -32.21 9.92
C TYR A 71 -16.28 -30.96 10.75
N ASP A 72 -17.43 -30.31 10.59
CA ASP A 72 -17.75 -29.12 11.36
C ASP A 72 -18.05 -29.49 12.82
N THR A 73 -17.41 -28.82 13.75
CA THR A 73 -17.64 -28.99 15.19
C THR A 73 -18.94 -28.37 15.66
N HIS A 74 -19.54 -27.50 14.86
CA HIS A 74 -20.78 -26.78 15.15
C HIS A 74 -21.68 -26.73 13.91
N PRO A 75 -23.01 -26.80 14.07
CA PRO A 75 -23.93 -26.57 12.95
C PRO A 75 -23.77 -25.22 12.33
N ALA A 76 -24.01 -25.11 11.02
CA ALA A 76 -24.02 -23.85 10.27
C ALA A 76 -24.99 -22.83 10.88
N ASP A 77 -24.70 -21.54 10.74
CA ASP A 77 -25.55 -20.49 11.31
C ASP A 77 -26.99 -20.56 10.81
N ARG A 78 -27.21 -20.93 9.53
CA ARG A 78 -28.54 -21.16 8.96
C ARG A 78 -29.31 -22.20 9.76
N GLU A 79 -28.74 -23.38 9.98
CA GLU A 79 -29.41 -24.50 10.69
C GLU A 79 -29.70 -24.12 12.15
N ARG A 80 -28.80 -23.40 12.79
CA ARG A 80 -28.99 -22.90 14.15
C ARG A 80 -30.12 -21.86 14.23
N ILE A 81 -30.24 -20.98 13.25
CA ILE A 81 -31.30 -19.98 13.13
C ILE A 81 -32.64 -20.69 12.89
N GLU A 82 -32.73 -21.61 11.92
CA GLU A 82 -33.92 -22.42 11.62
C GLU A 82 -34.40 -23.19 12.84
N ASN A 83 -33.49 -23.83 13.59
CA ASN A 83 -33.78 -24.51 14.83
C ASN A 83 -34.37 -23.58 15.90
N ALA A 84 -33.74 -22.40 16.08
CA ALA A 84 -34.23 -21.43 17.05
C ALA A 84 -35.64 -20.92 16.68
N GLU A 85 -35.88 -20.61 15.39
CA GLU A 85 -37.18 -20.15 14.88
C GLU A 85 -38.27 -21.21 15.04
N ARG A 86 -37.92 -22.50 14.81
CA ARG A 86 -38.84 -23.64 14.99
C ARG A 86 -39.27 -23.80 16.46
N LEU A 87 -38.37 -23.55 17.41
CA LEU A 87 -38.67 -23.63 18.84
C LEU A 87 -39.66 -22.56 19.32
N LYS A 88 -39.78 -21.41 18.62
CA LYS A 88 -40.66 -20.29 18.95
C LYS A 88 -40.58 -19.87 20.42
N ALA A 89 -39.39 -19.97 21.03
CA ALA A 89 -39.17 -19.60 22.42
C ALA A 89 -39.33 -18.11 22.64
N ALA A 90 -40.18 -17.70 23.61
CA ALA A 90 -40.45 -16.31 23.89
C ALA A 90 -39.25 -15.55 24.47
N GLY A 91 -38.29 -16.25 25.06
CA GLY A 91 -37.23 -15.64 25.83
C GLY A 91 -37.71 -15.18 27.23
N ILE A 92 -36.85 -15.31 28.20
CA ILE A 92 -37.15 -14.98 29.60
C ILE A 92 -36.61 -13.60 30.01
N PHE A 93 -35.88 -12.93 29.14
CA PHE A 93 -35.27 -11.64 29.41
C PHE A 93 -35.50 -10.69 28.23
N ALA A 94 -36.18 -9.61 28.50
CA ALA A 94 -36.45 -8.52 27.56
C ALA A 94 -35.86 -7.23 28.10
N TYR A 95 -34.75 -6.79 27.53
CA TYR A 95 -34.10 -5.54 27.88
C TYR A 95 -33.69 -4.81 26.59
N GLU A 96 -34.33 -3.69 26.32
CA GLU A 96 -34.21 -2.99 25.04
C GLU A 96 -33.02 -2.02 24.98
N ALA A 97 -32.22 -1.90 26.03
CA ALA A 97 -31.05 -1.03 26.01
C ALA A 97 -29.82 -1.73 25.42
N PRO A 98 -28.87 -0.98 24.86
CA PRO A 98 -27.61 -1.52 24.36
C PRO A 98 -26.85 -2.30 25.44
N ALA A 99 -26.28 -3.47 25.10
CA ALA A 99 -25.54 -4.32 26.04
C ALA A 99 -24.43 -3.58 26.82
N ARG A 100 -23.86 -2.52 26.25
CA ARG A 100 -22.83 -1.71 26.92
C ARG A 100 -23.29 -1.08 28.24
N VAL A 101 -24.58 -0.89 28.45
CA VAL A 101 -25.08 -0.32 29.73
C VAL A 101 -24.97 -1.31 30.90
N LEU A 102 -24.81 -2.61 30.60
CA LEU A 102 -24.58 -3.66 31.58
C LEU A 102 -23.14 -3.63 32.15
N VAL A 103 -22.24 -2.90 31.50
CA VAL A 103 -20.83 -2.78 31.91
C VAL A 103 -20.59 -1.40 32.47
N LYS A 104 -20.40 -1.32 33.80
CA LYS A 104 -20.04 -0.05 34.44
C LYS A 104 -18.74 0.49 33.88
N ASN A 105 -18.72 1.77 33.51
CA ASN A 105 -17.57 2.44 32.89
C ASN A 105 -17.08 1.78 31.59
N TYR A 106 -18.00 1.30 30.73
CA TYR A 106 -17.71 0.62 29.49
C TYR A 106 -16.60 1.31 28.66
N ALA A 107 -16.66 2.64 28.52
CA ALA A 107 -15.67 3.37 27.71
C ALA A 107 -14.23 3.22 28.25
N ALA A 108 -14.05 3.23 29.57
CA ALA A 108 -12.74 3.02 30.19
C ALA A 108 -12.24 1.59 30.01
N TRP A 109 -13.13 0.61 30.16
CA TRP A 109 -12.80 -0.79 29.91
C TRP A 109 -12.46 -1.06 28.45
N ALA A 110 -13.19 -0.49 27.50
CA ALA A 110 -12.92 -0.61 26.08
C ALA A 110 -11.52 -0.07 25.71
N LYS A 111 -11.14 1.11 26.23
CA LYS A 111 -9.79 1.67 26.05
C LYS A 111 -8.70 0.79 26.69
N ARG A 112 -8.95 0.29 27.92
CA ARG A 112 -8.00 -0.61 28.59
C ARG A 112 -7.83 -1.94 27.85
N SER A 113 -8.92 -2.52 27.34
CA SER A 113 -8.90 -3.72 26.50
C SER A 113 -8.13 -3.48 25.22
N THR A 114 -8.30 -2.33 24.56
CA THR A 114 -7.54 -1.93 23.38
C THR A 114 -6.04 -1.87 23.66
N TRP A 115 -5.65 -1.21 24.75
CA TRP A 115 -4.27 -1.14 25.19
C TRP A 115 -3.65 -2.53 25.43
N HIS A 116 -4.41 -3.40 26.12
CA HIS A 116 -3.98 -4.78 26.39
C HIS A 116 -3.82 -5.58 25.09
N PHE A 117 -4.78 -5.49 24.19
CA PHE A 117 -4.75 -6.15 22.88
C PHE A 117 -3.49 -5.79 22.09
N TYR A 118 -3.16 -4.51 21.98
CA TYR A 118 -1.96 -4.08 21.26
C TYR A 118 -0.67 -4.62 21.88
N ARG A 119 -0.58 -4.66 23.18
CA ARG A 119 0.65 -5.08 23.88
C ARG A 119 0.78 -6.58 24.05
N ALA A 120 -0.28 -7.25 24.43
CA ALA A 120 -0.26 -8.67 24.77
C ALA A 120 -0.52 -9.58 23.57
N GLU A 121 -1.51 -9.22 22.72
CA GLU A 121 -1.87 -10.07 21.59
C GLU A 121 -1.07 -9.74 20.33
N LEU A 122 -0.78 -8.45 20.07
CA LEU A 122 0.01 -8.03 18.91
C LEU A 122 1.50 -7.82 19.24
N GLY A 123 1.91 -7.89 20.51
CA GLY A 123 3.31 -7.72 20.92
C GLY A 123 3.88 -6.32 20.66
N LEU A 124 3.03 -5.30 20.45
CA LEU A 124 3.49 -3.96 20.07
C LEU A 124 4.04 -3.17 21.27
N SER A 125 5.17 -2.50 21.09
CA SER A 125 5.72 -1.56 22.05
C SER A 125 5.14 -0.16 21.82
N ILE A 126 3.93 0.09 22.34
CA ILE A 126 3.21 1.35 22.18
C ILE A 126 3.40 2.30 23.36
N LYS A 127 3.27 3.62 23.08
CA LYS A 127 3.27 4.70 24.07
C LYS A 127 1.90 5.40 24.08
N PRO A 128 1.50 6.03 25.20
CA PRO A 128 0.20 6.71 25.30
C PRO A 128 -0.01 7.82 24.25
N ASP A 129 1.05 8.54 23.86
CA ASP A 129 1.02 9.62 22.87
C ASP A 129 0.81 9.12 21.43
N GLN A 130 0.97 7.82 21.20
CA GLN A 130 0.68 7.17 19.93
C GLN A 130 -0.79 6.77 19.77
N LEU A 131 -1.57 6.86 20.86
CA LEU A 131 -3.00 6.61 20.78
C LEU A 131 -3.74 7.87 20.30
N ILE A 132 -4.63 7.69 19.34
CA ILE A 132 -5.46 8.74 18.76
C ILE A 132 -6.94 8.43 18.95
N SER A 133 -7.78 9.45 18.88
CA SER A 133 -9.22 9.28 18.90
C SER A 133 -9.72 8.51 17.66
N ILE A 134 -10.92 7.94 17.74
CA ILE A 134 -11.56 7.29 16.57
C ILE A 134 -11.73 8.30 15.43
N ASP A 135 -12.11 9.53 15.74
CA ASP A 135 -12.35 10.56 14.72
C ASP A 135 -11.04 10.97 14.02
N ASP A 136 -9.93 11.09 14.76
CA ASP A 136 -8.60 11.31 14.17
C ASP A 136 -8.14 10.13 13.31
N HIS A 137 -8.43 8.90 13.75
CA HIS A 137 -8.12 7.69 12.97
C HIS A 137 -8.92 7.66 11.67
N GLU A 138 -10.23 7.89 11.72
CA GLU A 138 -11.09 7.95 10.54
C GLU A 138 -10.68 9.08 9.58
N ALA A 139 -10.30 10.24 10.10
CA ALA A 139 -9.77 11.33 9.31
C ALA A 139 -8.47 10.94 8.60
N ALA A 140 -7.56 10.23 9.29
CA ALA A 140 -6.32 9.73 8.69
C ALA A 140 -6.59 8.71 7.59
N VAL A 141 -7.44 7.71 7.83
CA VAL A 141 -7.84 6.71 6.82
C VAL A 141 -8.51 7.37 5.61
N GLY A 142 -9.40 8.34 5.87
CA GLY A 142 -10.04 9.11 4.81
C GLY A 142 -9.06 9.96 3.99
N ALA A 143 -8.03 10.51 4.63
CA ALA A 143 -6.97 11.27 3.94
C ALA A 143 -6.10 10.35 3.05
N GLU A 144 -5.76 9.15 3.53
CA GLU A 144 -5.04 8.15 2.73
C GLU A 144 -5.85 7.74 1.49
N ARG A 145 -7.13 7.38 1.66
CA ARG A 145 -7.99 7.05 0.52
C ARG A 145 -8.05 8.17 -0.52
N LYS A 146 -8.20 9.43 -0.07
CA LYS A 146 -8.18 10.58 -0.97
C LYS A 146 -6.83 10.76 -1.68
N SER A 147 -5.73 10.39 -1.03
CA SER A 147 -4.41 10.41 -1.67
C SER A 147 -4.26 9.32 -2.73
N ASP A 148 -4.78 8.11 -2.46
CA ASP A 148 -4.81 7.01 -3.44
C ASP A 148 -5.68 7.37 -4.66
N GLU A 149 -6.87 7.95 -4.43
CA GLU A 149 -7.75 8.46 -5.50
C GLU A 149 -7.07 9.58 -6.31
N ALA A 150 -6.38 10.49 -5.62
CA ALA A 150 -5.66 11.59 -6.25
C ALA A 150 -4.49 11.08 -7.09
N LEU A 151 -3.78 10.04 -6.65
CA LEU A 151 -2.70 9.42 -7.42
C LEU A 151 -3.19 8.97 -8.81
N GLN A 152 -4.29 8.24 -8.86
CA GLN A 152 -4.88 7.76 -10.11
C GLN A 152 -5.39 8.93 -10.99
N THR A 153 -6.06 9.89 -10.36
CA THR A 153 -6.63 11.04 -11.06
C THR A 153 -5.54 11.96 -11.63
N TYR A 154 -4.49 12.24 -10.84
CA TYR A 154 -3.44 13.20 -11.20
C TYR A 154 -2.58 12.71 -12.37
N PHE A 155 -2.18 11.45 -12.29
CA PHE A 155 -1.29 10.84 -13.29
C PHE A 155 -2.03 10.27 -14.50
N HIS A 156 -3.35 10.27 -14.53
CA HIS A 156 -4.15 9.79 -15.67
C HIS A 156 -3.75 8.40 -16.18
N GLY A 157 -3.40 7.48 -15.26
CA GLY A 157 -2.93 6.14 -15.59
C GLY A 157 -1.42 6.04 -15.90
N PHE A 158 -0.66 7.13 -15.87
CA PHE A 158 0.81 7.09 -16.01
C PHE A 158 1.52 6.50 -14.80
N PHE A 159 0.89 6.53 -13.63
CA PHE A 159 1.52 6.01 -12.43
C PHE A 159 1.65 4.48 -12.49
N GLU A 160 2.88 4.02 -12.50
CA GLU A 160 3.26 2.62 -12.41
C GLU A 160 4.05 2.41 -11.09
N PRO A 161 3.56 1.57 -10.15
CA PRO A 161 4.09 1.52 -8.78
C PRO A 161 5.59 1.23 -8.69
N THR A 162 6.13 0.43 -9.61
CA THR A 162 7.55 0.06 -9.67
C THR A 162 8.39 1.02 -10.52
N HIS A 163 7.81 2.12 -11.02
CA HIS A 163 8.53 3.21 -11.68
C HIS A 163 8.61 4.41 -10.75
N PHE A 164 9.77 4.65 -10.15
CA PHE A 164 9.92 5.72 -9.19
C PHE A 164 10.04 7.07 -9.88
N PHE A 165 8.95 7.78 -9.82
CA PHE A 165 8.75 9.06 -10.43
C PHE A 165 9.77 10.10 -9.91
N PRO A 166 10.40 10.92 -10.79
CA PRO A 166 11.39 11.91 -10.39
C PRO A 166 10.77 13.04 -9.56
N ALA A 167 11.47 13.44 -8.50
CA ALA A 167 10.99 14.45 -7.58
C ALA A 167 10.87 15.84 -8.26
N PRO A 168 9.79 16.59 -7.96
CA PRO A 168 9.60 17.95 -8.50
C PRO A 168 10.60 18.95 -7.92
N ASP A 169 10.86 20.01 -8.65
CA ASP A 169 11.62 21.17 -8.18
C ASP A 169 10.68 22.25 -7.65
N LEU A 170 10.35 22.14 -6.36
CA LEU A 170 9.44 23.07 -5.69
C LEU A 170 10.02 24.48 -5.59
N GLU A 171 11.34 24.62 -5.34
CA GLU A 171 11.97 25.92 -5.15
C GLU A 171 12.00 26.71 -6.47
N ALA A 172 12.34 26.06 -7.59
CA ALA A 172 12.24 26.67 -8.91
C ALA A 172 10.80 27.07 -9.26
N ALA A 173 9.81 26.25 -8.93
CA ALA A 173 8.40 26.56 -9.13
C ALA A 173 7.93 27.74 -8.27
N MET A 174 8.38 27.84 -7.02
CA MET A 174 8.06 28.96 -6.12
C MET A 174 8.74 30.28 -6.52
N ALA A 175 9.86 30.24 -7.21
CA ALA A 175 10.57 31.42 -7.71
C ALA A 175 9.84 32.13 -8.87
N LEU A 176 8.93 31.45 -9.55
CA LEU A 176 8.09 32.05 -10.59
C LEU A 176 7.05 33.00 -9.98
N ASP A 177 6.75 34.10 -10.68
CA ASP A 177 5.61 34.94 -10.32
C ASP A 177 4.28 34.16 -10.47
N ALA A 178 3.25 34.62 -9.73
CA ALA A 178 1.99 33.88 -9.62
C ALA A 178 1.29 33.71 -10.98
N ASP A 179 1.32 34.68 -11.85
CA ASP A 179 0.60 34.65 -13.12
C ASP A 179 1.29 33.70 -14.11
N ARG A 180 2.64 33.78 -14.20
CA ARG A 180 3.42 32.83 -15.02
C ARG A 180 3.25 31.40 -14.53
N ARG A 181 3.27 31.18 -13.21
CA ARG A 181 3.08 29.86 -12.61
C ARG A 181 1.72 29.27 -12.97
N LYS A 182 0.63 30.06 -12.82
CA LYS A 182 -0.73 29.65 -13.17
C LYS A 182 -0.90 29.38 -14.67
N ALA A 183 -0.38 30.26 -15.52
CA ALA A 183 -0.43 30.07 -16.97
C ALA A 183 0.29 28.79 -17.39
N ARG A 184 1.51 28.57 -16.87
CA ARG A 184 2.28 27.37 -17.18
C ARG A 184 1.63 26.09 -16.66
N LEU A 185 1.04 26.12 -15.45
CA LEU A 185 0.29 24.99 -14.90
C LEU A 185 -0.93 24.65 -15.79
N ALA A 186 -1.66 25.65 -16.25
CA ALA A 186 -2.79 25.45 -17.16
C ALA A 186 -2.36 24.80 -18.49
N GLU A 187 -1.25 25.24 -19.08
CA GLU A 187 -0.68 24.62 -20.28
C GLU A 187 -0.34 23.15 -20.06
N LEU A 188 0.32 22.81 -18.94
CA LEU A 188 0.69 21.43 -18.64
C LEU A 188 -0.51 20.54 -18.39
N VAL A 189 -1.54 21.03 -17.70
CA VAL A 189 -2.81 20.31 -17.50
C VAL A 189 -3.46 20.02 -18.84
N MET A 190 -3.49 20.97 -19.77
CA MET A 190 -4.01 20.75 -21.13
C MET A 190 -3.15 19.76 -21.92
N HIS A 191 -1.82 19.85 -21.78
CA HIS A 191 -0.90 18.93 -22.43
C HIS A 191 -1.10 17.48 -21.97
N VAL A 192 -1.25 17.23 -20.66
CA VAL A 192 -1.58 15.90 -20.10
C VAL A 192 -2.89 15.39 -20.69
N ARG A 193 -3.92 16.25 -20.77
CA ARG A 193 -5.21 15.89 -21.36
C ARG A 193 -5.10 15.46 -22.82
N THR A 194 -4.34 16.22 -23.61
CA THR A 194 -4.14 15.94 -25.04
C THR A 194 -3.35 14.66 -25.27
N ASN A 195 -2.38 14.35 -24.41
CA ASN A 195 -1.54 13.14 -24.50
C ASN A 195 -2.12 11.91 -23.76
N GLY A 196 -3.36 11.98 -23.29
CA GLY A 196 -4.01 10.85 -22.61
C GLY A 196 -3.90 9.50 -23.34
N PRO A 197 -4.15 9.42 -24.66
CA PRO A 197 -3.99 8.17 -25.43
C PRO A 197 -2.56 7.62 -25.38
N GLU A 198 -1.54 8.48 -25.48
CA GLU A 198 -0.14 8.06 -25.38
C GLU A 198 0.20 7.57 -23.97
N ILE A 199 -0.22 8.29 -22.95
CA ILE A 199 -0.04 7.92 -21.54
C ILE A 199 -0.62 6.52 -21.28
N ASN A 200 -1.85 6.28 -21.71
CA ASN A 200 -2.52 4.99 -21.54
C ASN A 200 -1.86 3.84 -22.30
N ALA A 201 -1.18 4.12 -23.42
CA ALA A 201 -0.46 3.11 -24.20
C ALA A 201 0.95 2.82 -23.65
N VAL A 202 1.67 3.86 -23.19
CA VAL A 202 3.07 3.72 -22.76
C VAL A 202 3.20 3.00 -21.43
N THR A 203 2.34 3.31 -20.45
CA THR A 203 2.48 2.77 -19.08
C THR A 203 2.41 1.24 -19.03
N PRO A 204 1.38 0.57 -19.57
CA PRO A 204 1.34 -0.90 -19.54
C PRO A 204 2.44 -1.52 -20.40
N ALA A 205 2.82 -0.90 -21.52
CA ALA A 205 3.91 -1.38 -22.35
C ALA A 205 5.26 -1.32 -21.60
N PHE A 206 5.48 -0.25 -20.85
CA PHE A 206 6.69 -0.08 -20.04
C PHE A 206 6.75 -1.09 -18.88
N ALA A 207 5.65 -1.30 -18.17
CA ALA A 207 5.56 -2.33 -17.13
C ALA A 207 5.83 -3.73 -17.71
N GLN A 208 5.23 -4.06 -18.84
CA GLN A 208 5.45 -5.33 -19.53
C GLN A 208 6.91 -5.50 -19.96
N ALA A 209 7.54 -4.47 -20.51
CA ALA A 209 8.95 -4.54 -20.93
C ALA A 209 9.91 -4.74 -19.74
N LYS A 210 9.64 -4.13 -18.59
CA LYS A 210 10.41 -4.38 -17.35
C LYS A 210 10.30 -5.84 -16.89
N ASN A 211 9.10 -6.40 -16.89
CA ASN A 211 8.87 -7.79 -16.53
C ASN A 211 9.55 -8.73 -17.51
N THR A 212 9.40 -8.50 -18.81
CA THR A 212 10.07 -9.31 -19.87
C THR A 212 11.59 -9.28 -19.70
N LEU A 213 12.19 -8.14 -19.36
CA LEU A 213 13.63 -8.07 -19.11
C LEU A 213 14.04 -8.81 -17.83
N ALA A 214 13.23 -8.78 -16.77
CA ALA A 214 13.48 -9.56 -15.56
C ALA A 214 13.44 -11.06 -15.85
N ASP A 215 12.44 -11.53 -16.62
CA ASP A 215 12.34 -12.93 -17.06
C ASP A 215 13.54 -13.32 -17.96
N ALA A 216 13.98 -12.43 -18.85
CA ALA A 216 15.16 -12.64 -19.68
C ALA A 216 16.45 -12.75 -18.85
N CYS A 217 16.57 -12.03 -17.73
CA CYS A 217 17.66 -12.20 -16.78
C CYS A 217 17.67 -13.61 -16.18
N GLY A 218 16.49 -14.12 -15.81
CA GLY A 218 16.32 -15.49 -15.33
C GLY A 218 16.72 -16.53 -16.37
N ALA A 219 16.23 -16.37 -17.61
CA ALA A 219 16.58 -17.24 -18.73
C ALA A 219 18.10 -17.23 -19.00
N ASN A 220 18.71 -16.06 -19.00
CA ASN A 220 20.15 -15.92 -19.22
C ASN A 220 20.98 -16.61 -18.11
N ALA A 221 20.51 -16.57 -16.88
CA ALA A 221 21.14 -17.27 -15.76
C ALA A 221 21.07 -18.81 -15.93
N ILE A 222 19.94 -19.35 -16.41
CA ILE A 222 19.76 -20.77 -16.74
C ILE A 222 20.70 -21.18 -17.87
N ALA A 223 20.78 -20.40 -18.95
CA ALA A 223 21.67 -20.66 -20.06
C ALA A 223 23.16 -20.66 -19.65
N ALA A 224 23.56 -19.69 -18.81
CA ALA A 224 24.91 -19.62 -18.26
C ALA A 224 25.27 -20.81 -17.35
N ALA A 225 24.27 -21.47 -16.78
CA ALA A 225 24.41 -22.73 -16.03
C ALA A 225 24.43 -23.97 -16.92
N GLY A 226 24.47 -23.82 -18.27
CA GLY A 226 24.54 -24.90 -19.25
C GLY A 226 23.26 -25.70 -19.47
N ALA A 227 22.11 -25.17 -19.00
CA ALA A 227 20.83 -25.81 -19.19
C ALA A 227 20.07 -25.30 -20.41
N ALA A 228 19.25 -26.17 -21.02
CA ALA A 228 18.40 -25.78 -22.14
C ALA A 228 17.31 -24.81 -21.68
N LEU A 229 17.06 -23.78 -22.46
CA LEU A 229 15.98 -22.82 -22.22
C LEU A 229 14.66 -23.34 -22.77
N PRO A 230 13.51 -22.95 -22.13
CA PRO A 230 12.20 -23.09 -22.75
C PRO A 230 12.15 -22.42 -24.11
N PRO A 231 11.36 -22.97 -25.09
CA PRO A 231 11.27 -22.40 -26.44
C PRO A 231 10.76 -20.95 -26.49
N ASP A 232 10.00 -20.54 -25.50
CA ASP A 232 9.40 -19.23 -25.33
C ASP A 232 10.20 -18.29 -24.40
N ALA A 233 11.40 -18.70 -24.00
CA ALA A 233 12.25 -17.88 -23.13
C ALA A 233 12.60 -16.55 -23.82
N PRO A 234 12.41 -15.39 -23.13
CA PRO A 234 12.70 -14.11 -23.73
C PRO A 234 14.21 -13.91 -23.95
N ASP A 235 14.53 -13.34 -25.11
CA ASP A 235 15.89 -12.94 -25.44
C ASP A 235 16.28 -11.66 -24.70
N TYR A 236 17.41 -11.69 -24.01
CA TYR A 236 17.85 -10.57 -23.17
C TYR A 236 18.16 -9.31 -23.99
N ALA A 237 18.81 -9.43 -25.16
CA ALA A 237 19.18 -8.28 -25.97
C ALA A 237 17.92 -7.57 -26.51
N LYS A 238 16.95 -8.34 -27.02
CA LYS A 238 15.68 -7.81 -27.52
C LYS A 238 14.85 -7.19 -26.39
N ALA A 239 14.77 -7.83 -25.21
CA ALA A 239 14.06 -7.29 -24.08
C ALA A 239 14.69 -5.98 -23.57
N SER A 240 16.02 -5.90 -23.55
CA SER A 240 16.76 -4.69 -23.17
C SER A 240 16.54 -3.55 -24.15
N GLU A 241 16.58 -3.83 -25.46
CA GLU A 241 16.31 -2.82 -26.51
C GLU A 241 14.86 -2.32 -26.45
N ALA A 242 13.89 -3.21 -26.28
CA ALA A 242 12.49 -2.84 -26.15
C ALA A 242 12.23 -1.95 -24.93
N LEU A 243 12.86 -2.25 -23.79
CA LEU A 243 12.77 -1.40 -22.60
C LEU A 243 13.40 -0.03 -22.85
N ALA A 244 14.60 0.04 -23.42
CA ALA A 244 15.31 1.29 -23.69
C ALA A 244 14.51 2.22 -24.64
N ALA A 245 13.82 1.66 -25.63
CA ALA A 245 12.95 2.42 -26.53
C ALA A 245 11.75 3.07 -25.78
N LEU A 246 11.23 2.41 -24.75
CA LEU A 246 10.15 2.94 -23.92
C LEU A 246 10.65 3.94 -22.87
N GLU A 247 11.84 3.75 -22.32
CA GLU A 247 12.45 4.67 -21.33
C GLU A 247 12.55 6.10 -21.86
N ALA A 248 12.89 6.30 -23.13
CA ALA A 248 12.95 7.63 -23.74
C ALA A 248 11.56 8.32 -23.81
N ARG A 249 10.48 7.54 -23.98
CA ARG A 249 9.10 8.05 -23.98
C ARG A 249 8.65 8.35 -22.55
N VAL A 250 8.92 7.45 -21.63
CA VAL A 250 8.61 7.61 -20.19
C VAL A 250 9.32 8.84 -19.63
N ALA A 251 10.59 9.07 -19.96
CA ALA A 251 11.35 10.24 -19.51
C ALA A 251 10.71 11.60 -19.91
N LYS A 252 10.07 11.66 -21.08
CA LYS A 252 9.33 12.87 -21.50
C LYS A 252 8.07 13.08 -20.65
N LEU A 253 7.35 12.00 -20.34
CA LEU A 253 6.18 12.06 -19.48
C LEU A 253 6.57 12.36 -18.03
N ASP A 254 7.67 11.79 -17.55
CA ASP A 254 8.24 12.10 -16.24
C ASP A 254 8.54 13.60 -16.09
N GLN A 255 9.16 14.19 -17.10
CA GLN A 255 9.45 15.62 -17.08
C GLN A 255 8.17 16.48 -17.05
N LEU A 256 7.16 16.09 -17.85
CA LEU A 256 5.86 16.75 -17.88
C LEU A 256 5.18 16.72 -16.50
N PHE A 257 5.06 15.54 -15.91
CA PHE A 257 4.44 15.38 -14.61
C PHE A 257 5.27 15.99 -13.47
N ARG A 258 6.59 15.91 -13.54
CA ARG A 258 7.51 16.55 -12.58
C ARG A 258 7.30 18.06 -12.53
N GLU A 259 7.25 18.73 -13.70
CA GLU A 259 7.02 20.15 -13.79
C GLU A 259 5.62 20.53 -13.30
N ARG A 260 4.58 19.81 -13.75
CA ARG A 260 3.20 20.02 -13.30
C ARG A 260 3.07 19.87 -11.78
N LEU A 261 3.69 18.83 -11.20
CA LEU A 261 3.66 18.60 -9.77
C LEU A 261 4.34 19.72 -8.99
N GLY A 262 5.51 20.22 -9.43
CA GLY A 262 6.21 21.32 -8.82
C GLY A 262 5.37 22.61 -8.79
N LEU A 263 4.76 22.96 -9.92
CA LEU A 263 3.88 24.14 -10.03
C LEU A 263 2.60 23.99 -9.20
N GLY A 264 1.96 22.81 -9.24
CA GLY A 264 0.77 22.52 -8.43
C GLY A 264 1.04 22.63 -6.93
N LEU A 265 2.17 22.10 -6.46
CA LEU A 265 2.59 22.21 -5.06
C LEU A 265 2.92 23.66 -4.68
N ALA A 266 3.58 24.43 -5.55
CA ALA A 266 3.85 25.84 -5.30
C ALA A 266 2.55 26.66 -5.17
N GLU A 267 1.53 26.37 -6.00
CA GLU A 267 0.19 26.96 -5.86
C GLU A 267 -0.51 26.49 -4.59
N ALA A 268 -0.40 25.21 -4.22
CA ALA A 268 -0.97 24.68 -2.97
C ALA A 268 -0.41 25.45 -1.75
N VAL A 269 0.91 25.65 -1.71
CA VAL A 269 1.60 26.40 -0.66
C VAL A 269 1.19 27.89 -0.67
N ALA A 270 1.09 28.51 -1.85
CA ALA A 270 0.72 29.93 -1.97
C ALA A 270 -0.71 30.20 -1.49
N GLN A 271 -1.63 29.24 -1.66
CA GLN A 271 -3.05 29.36 -1.31
C GLN A 271 -3.38 28.85 0.10
N ALA A 272 -2.41 28.24 0.80
CA ALA A 272 -2.65 27.62 2.10
C ALA A 272 -2.77 28.66 3.22
N PRO A 273 -3.74 28.54 4.15
CA PRO A 273 -3.84 29.42 5.32
C PRO A 273 -2.67 29.20 6.30
N ASN A 274 -2.08 28.01 6.33
CA ASN A 274 -0.95 27.60 7.15
C ASN A 274 0.27 27.27 6.26
N ARG A 275 0.68 28.24 5.48
CA ARG A 275 1.71 28.13 4.43
C ARG A 275 2.98 27.42 4.88
N ASP A 276 3.54 27.80 6.04
CA ASP A 276 4.82 27.25 6.51
C ASP A 276 4.70 25.76 6.87
N ALA A 277 3.59 25.35 7.47
CA ALA A 277 3.35 23.95 7.79
C ALA A 277 3.21 23.09 6.51
N LEU A 278 2.47 23.58 5.52
CA LEU A 278 2.31 22.89 4.24
C LEU A 278 3.60 22.81 3.45
N LEU A 279 4.39 23.90 3.44
CA LEU A 279 5.71 23.94 2.81
C LEU A 279 6.67 22.91 3.46
N ALA A 280 6.68 22.84 4.80
CA ALA A 280 7.47 21.86 5.51
C ALA A 280 7.03 20.41 5.19
N GLU A 281 5.73 20.16 5.10
CA GLU A 281 5.20 18.85 4.67
C GLU A 281 5.64 18.51 3.24
N ALA A 282 5.43 19.42 2.29
CA ALA A 282 5.82 19.21 0.90
C ALA A 282 7.32 18.93 0.75
N ARG A 283 8.17 19.66 1.45
CA ARG A 283 9.63 19.43 1.44
C ARG A 283 10.02 18.07 1.98
N ARG A 284 9.40 17.59 3.07
CA ARG A 284 9.65 16.25 3.59
C ARG A 284 9.26 15.16 2.60
N LEU A 285 8.09 15.28 1.98
CA LEU A 285 7.61 14.33 0.97
C LEU A 285 8.52 14.32 -0.27
N ILE A 286 8.95 15.51 -0.74
CA ILE A 286 9.88 15.65 -1.87
C ILE A 286 11.24 15.02 -1.53
N ALA A 287 11.77 15.23 -0.32
CA ALA A 287 13.01 14.60 0.12
C ALA A 287 12.91 13.06 0.12
N ALA A 288 11.79 12.50 0.57
CA ALA A 288 11.53 11.08 0.48
C ALA A 288 11.48 10.59 -0.98
N LEU A 289 10.79 11.31 -1.87
CA LEU A 289 10.72 10.97 -3.29
C LEU A 289 12.09 11.07 -3.98
N GLN A 290 12.92 12.06 -3.63
CA GLN A 290 14.30 12.17 -4.11
C GLN A 290 15.16 10.97 -3.72
N ALA A 291 14.99 10.47 -2.51
CA ALA A 291 15.70 9.28 -2.07
C ALA A 291 15.24 8.03 -2.81
N LEU A 292 13.93 7.87 -3.02
CA LEU A 292 13.37 6.80 -3.85
C LEU A 292 13.91 6.85 -5.28
N THR A 293 14.00 8.04 -5.88
CA THR A 293 14.62 8.21 -7.19
C THR A 293 16.10 7.79 -7.20
N ARG A 294 16.86 8.08 -6.13
CA ARG A 294 18.27 7.66 -6.01
C ARG A 294 18.43 6.14 -5.84
N LEU A 295 17.53 5.49 -5.12
CA LEU A 295 17.60 4.04 -4.95
C LEU A 295 17.09 3.25 -6.15
N TYR A 296 16.33 3.87 -7.07
CA TYR A 296 15.66 3.20 -8.18
C TYR A 296 16.57 2.31 -9.03
N PRO A 297 17.77 2.72 -9.46
CA PRO A 297 18.66 1.85 -10.21
C PRO A 297 19.07 0.57 -9.45
N LYS A 298 19.36 0.69 -8.14
CA LYS A 298 19.68 -0.46 -7.28
C LYS A 298 18.45 -1.36 -7.10
N PHE A 299 17.28 -0.77 -6.92
CA PHE A 299 16.01 -1.45 -6.79
C PHE A 299 15.74 -2.35 -8.01
N LEU A 300 15.84 -1.80 -9.23
CA LEU A 300 15.67 -2.57 -10.46
C LEU A 300 16.72 -3.66 -10.63
N ALA A 301 17.98 -3.36 -10.37
CA ALA A 301 19.07 -4.34 -10.47
C ALA A 301 18.85 -5.50 -9.49
N THR A 302 18.50 -5.21 -8.22
CA THR A 302 18.24 -6.23 -7.20
C THR A 302 17.03 -7.09 -7.57
N HIS A 303 15.98 -6.49 -8.13
CA HIS A 303 14.80 -7.24 -8.61
C HIS A 303 15.17 -8.24 -9.71
N ARG A 304 15.95 -7.82 -10.72
CA ARG A 304 16.42 -8.69 -11.79
C ARG A 304 17.29 -9.84 -11.29
N GLU A 305 18.19 -9.55 -10.35
CA GLU A 305 19.02 -10.59 -9.71
C GLU A 305 18.14 -11.55 -8.86
N SER A 306 17.11 -11.07 -8.18
CA SER A 306 16.16 -11.92 -7.45
C SER A 306 15.40 -12.87 -8.40
N THR A 307 14.98 -12.38 -9.58
CA THR A 307 14.37 -13.22 -10.61
C THR A 307 15.33 -14.28 -11.12
N ALA A 308 16.60 -13.93 -11.32
CA ALA A 308 17.64 -14.90 -11.71
C ALA A 308 17.88 -15.95 -10.63
N VAL A 309 17.84 -15.57 -9.33
CA VAL A 309 17.93 -16.53 -8.21
C VAL A 309 16.77 -17.52 -8.24
N LEU A 310 15.54 -17.06 -8.45
CA LEU A 310 14.36 -17.94 -8.54
C LEU A 310 14.46 -18.89 -9.73
N ALA A 311 14.94 -18.41 -10.87
CA ALA A 311 15.15 -19.23 -12.07
C ALA A 311 16.21 -20.33 -11.85
N LEU A 312 17.33 -20.00 -11.19
CA LEU A 312 18.36 -20.96 -10.83
C LEU A 312 17.90 -21.96 -9.77
N ALA A 313 17.10 -21.54 -8.81
CA ALA A 313 16.51 -22.42 -7.81
C ALA A 313 15.58 -23.44 -8.47
N TRP A 314 14.69 -22.98 -9.36
CA TRP A 314 13.81 -23.85 -10.16
C TRP A 314 14.61 -24.87 -11.01
N LEU A 315 15.76 -24.46 -11.58
CA LEU A 315 16.65 -25.36 -12.30
C LEU A 315 17.22 -26.43 -11.37
N LEU A 316 17.67 -26.06 -10.18
CA LEU A 316 18.26 -26.97 -9.20
C LEU A 316 17.26 -27.96 -8.60
N GLU A 317 15.99 -27.62 -8.53
CA GLU A 317 14.93 -28.57 -8.16
C GLU A 317 14.84 -29.77 -9.17
N ARG A 318 15.19 -29.52 -10.43
CA ARG A 318 15.17 -30.53 -11.51
C ARG A 318 16.52 -31.17 -11.77
N GLN A 319 17.60 -30.46 -11.48
CA GLN A 319 18.98 -30.82 -11.74
C GLN A 319 19.85 -30.56 -10.51
N ALA A 320 19.55 -31.23 -9.40
CA ALA A 320 20.18 -31.00 -8.09
C ALA A 320 21.74 -31.01 -8.14
N ASN A 321 22.32 -31.81 -9.02
CA ASN A 321 23.79 -31.97 -9.17
C ASN A 321 24.40 -31.00 -10.21
N ASN A 322 23.68 -30.00 -10.69
CA ASN A 322 24.24 -29.00 -11.61
C ASN A 322 25.15 -28.02 -10.84
N GLU A 323 26.45 -28.32 -10.81
CA GLU A 323 27.47 -27.51 -10.12
C GLU A 323 27.54 -26.07 -10.64
N ALA A 324 27.35 -25.87 -11.95
CA ALA A 324 27.36 -24.54 -12.55
C ALA A 324 26.17 -23.71 -12.03
N ALA A 325 24.98 -24.31 -11.94
CA ALA A 325 23.80 -23.66 -11.36
C ALA A 325 23.97 -23.35 -9.87
N GLN A 326 24.53 -24.28 -9.09
CA GLN A 326 24.82 -24.05 -7.68
C GLN A 326 25.82 -22.90 -7.47
N LYS A 327 26.88 -22.83 -8.30
CA LYS A 327 27.84 -21.73 -8.27
C LYS A 327 27.19 -20.40 -8.66
N ALA A 328 26.41 -20.39 -9.74
CA ALA A 328 25.68 -19.21 -10.20
C ALA A 328 24.70 -18.71 -9.13
N LEU A 329 23.95 -19.61 -8.49
CA LEU A 329 23.00 -19.27 -7.41
C LEU A 329 23.74 -18.54 -6.26
N ARG A 330 24.85 -19.06 -5.78
CA ARG A 330 25.64 -18.43 -4.71
C ARG A 330 26.12 -17.03 -5.10
N VAL A 331 26.63 -16.86 -6.30
CA VAL A 331 27.10 -15.56 -6.81
C VAL A 331 25.94 -14.57 -6.92
N THR A 332 24.82 -14.99 -7.49
CA THR A 332 23.64 -14.13 -7.69
C THR A 332 23.03 -13.74 -6.32
N MET A 333 22.95 -14.68 -5.37
CA MET A 333 22.51 -14.36 -4.00
C MET A 333 23.40 -13.33 -3.31
N THR A 334 24.71 -13.38 -3.51
CA THR A 334 25.62 -12.36 -2.99
C THR A 334 25.32 -10.98 -3.56
N ARG A 335 24.98 -10.90 -4.84
CA ARG A 335 24.57 -9.64 -5.49
C ARG A 335 23.23 -9.13 -4.96
N VAL A 336 22.25 -10.02 -4.75
CA VAL A 336 20.96 -9.65 -4.11
C VAL A 336 21.21 -9.09 -2.71
N LYS A 337 22.02 -9.78 -1.86
CA LYS A 337 22.36 -9.31 -0.53
C LYS A 337 23.03 -7.93 -0.56
N SER A 338 23.98 -7.72 -1.46
CA SER A 338 24.65 -6.42 -1.64
C SER A 338 23.69 -5.33 -2.14
N GLY A 339 22.79 -5.67 -3.06
CA GLY A 339 21.77 -4.75 -3.56
C GLY A 339 20.82 -4.29 -2.46
N VAL A 340 20.30 -5.24 -1.66
CA VAL A 340 19.44 -4.97 -0.51
C VAL A 340 20.16 -4.08 0.52
N ALA A 341 21.40 -4.39 0.88
CA ALA A 341 22.16 -3.57 1.82
C ALA A 341 22.33 -2.12 1.31
N GLY A 342 22.59 -1.94 0.02
CA GLY A 342 22.68 -0.61 -0.57
C GLY A 342 21.36 0.14 -0.66
N ILE A 343 20.22 -0.57 -0.71
CA ILE A 343 18.88 0.02 -0.60
C ILE A 343 18.63 0.46 0.85
N GLU A 344 18.93 -0.40 1.82
CA GLU A 344 18.79 -0.10 3.26
C GLU A 344 19.61 1.13 3.65
N GLU A 345 20.85 1.26 3.17
CA GLU A 345 21.71 2.43 3.42
C GLU A 345 21.06 3.74 2.96
N ILE A 346 20.43 3.75 1.78
CA ILE A 346 19.71 4.92 1.29
C ILE A 346 18.49 5.22 2.16
N LEU A 347 17.71 4.19 2.54
CA LEU A 347 16.52 4.36 3.38
C LEU A 347 16.85 4.87 4.80
N GLN A 348 18.02 4.53 5.35
CA GLN A 348 18.51 5.08 6.62
C GLN A 348 18.76 6.59 6.55
N SER A 349 19.07 7.12 5.37
CA SER A 349 19.30 8.57 5.17
C SER A 349 18.00 9.38 5.04
N VAL A 350 16.83 8.76 5.06
CA VAL A 350 15.53 9.38 4.77
C VAL A 350 14.67 9.40 6.02
N GLN A 351 14.22 10.59 6.40
CA GLN A 351 13.20 10.72 7.44
C GLN A 351 11.86 10.21 6.93
N TYR A 352 11.17 9.38 7.72
CA TYR A 352 9.83 8.90 7.36
C TYR A 352 8.79 10.02 7.48
N PRO A 353 8.12 10.45 6.38
CA PRO A 353 7.37 11.70 6.35
C PRO A 353 6.00 11.63 7.04
N PHE A 354 5.48 10.43 7.34
CA PHE A 354 4.12 10.23 7.83
C PHE A 354 4.02 9.96 9.33
N ALA A 355 5.14 9.68 10.00
CA ALA A 355 5.15 9.39 11.43
C ALA A 355 4.67 10.55 12.28
N ARG A 356 3.97 10.24 13.37
CA ARG A 356 3.58 11.20 14.38
C ARG A 356 4.73 11.40 15.38
N GLY A 357 5.04 12.66 15.65
CA GLY A 357 6.08 13.04 16.61
C GLY A 357 7.44 13.23 15.94
N ALA A 358 8.15 14.23 16.41
CA ALA A 358 9.46 14.65 15.88
C ALA A 358 10.61 13.79 16.40
N GLY A 359 10.39 12.54 16.59
CA GLY A 359 11.38 11.63 17.16
C GLY A 359 11.99 10.67 16.15
N ASP A 360 11.68 10.83 14.83
CA ASP A 360 12.79 10.75 13.95
C ASP A 360 13.38 9.38 13.70
N ALA A 361 12.52 8.41 13.40
CA ALA A 361 13.03 7.21 12.82
C ALA A 361 13.21 7.44 11.31
N ASP A 362 14.34 7.00 10.78
CA ASP A 362 14.55 6.87 9.35
C ASP A 362 13.55 5.90 8.72
N ALA A 363 13.39 5.97 7.40
CA ALA A 363 12.42 5.14 6.70
C ALA A 363 12.68 3.63 6.87
N LEU A 364 13.94 3.21 6.90
CA LEU A 364 14.28 1.81 7.11
C LEU A 364 13.79 1.31 8.47
N ARG A 365 13.99 2.08 9.54
CA ARG A 365 13.54 1.69 10.87
C ARG A 365 12.03 1.51 10.96
N HIS A 366 11.24 2.36 10.26
CA HIS A 366 9.81 2.15 10.15
C HIS A 366 9.47 0.87 9.40
N PHE A 367 10.16 0.59 8.29
CA PHE A 367 9.92 -0.61 7.49
C PHE A 367 10.29 -1.89 8.25
N LEU A 368 11.42 -1.91 8.96
CA LEU A 368 11.87 -3.09 9.72
C LEU A 368 10.84 -3.61 10.73
N GLU A 369 9.90 -2.78 11.18
CA GLU A 369 8.84 -3.24 12.09
C GLU A 369 7.73 -4.02 11.40
N GLU A 370 7.62 -3.91 10.09
CA GLU A 370 6.62 -4.61 9.26
C GLU A 370 7.25 -5.78 8.48
N LEU A 371 8.58 -5.84 8.42
CA LEU A 371 9.31 -6.84 7.64
C LEU A 371 9.61 -8.11 8.44
N PRO A 372 9.75 -9.26 7.77
CA PRO A 372 10.18 -10.51 8.41
C PRO A 372 11.68 -10.47 8.75
N VAL A 373 12.08 -9.58 9.68
CA VAL A 373 13.50 -9.32 10.02
C VAL A 373 14.25 -10.58 10.45
N ALA A 374 13.56 -11.55 11.05
CA ALA A 374 14.16 -12.84 11.39
C ALA A 374 14.72 -13.60 10.18
N MET A 375 14.27 -13.27 8.96
CA MET A 375 14.74 -13.87 7.70
C MET A 375 15.96 -13.13 7.11
N ARG A 376 16.28 -11.92 7.60
CA ARG A 376 17.38 -11.09 7.08
C ARG A 376 18.75 -11.74 7.20
N ASP A 377 19.00 -12.46 8.28
CA ASP A 377 20.28 -13.11 8.56
C ASP A 377 20.30 -14.57 8.10
N LYS A 378 19.26 -15.03 7.41
CA LYS A 378 19.15 -16.39 6.89
C LYS A 378 19.79 -16.50 5.51
N ASP A 379 19.96 -17.76 5.10
CA ASP A 379 20.31 -18.08 3.73
C ASP A 379 19.06 -18.24 2.86
N PHE A 380 19.28 -18.43 1.57
CA PHE A 380 18.22 -18.82 0.63
C PHE A 380 17.42 -20.06 1.17
N PRO A 381 16.08 -20.10 1.06
CA PRO A 381 15.20 -19.13 0.43
C PRO A 381 14.68 -18.02 1.36
N GLN A 382 14.91 -18.11 2.67
CA GLN A 382 14.35 -17.21 3.67
C GLN A 382 14.78 -15.75 3.45
N TYR A 383 16.03 -15.54 3.02
CA TYR A 383 16.49 -14.19 2.70
C TYR A 383 15.70 -13.53 1.57
N LEU A 384 15.27 -14.31 0.56
CA LEU A 384 14.43 -13.76 -0.51
C LEU A 384 13.06 -13.31 -0.02
N GLU A 385 12.49 -13.98 0.98
CA GLU A 385 11.24 -13.54 1.62
C GLU A 385 11.41 -12.14 2.21
N TYR A 386 12.51 -11.90 2.93
CA TYR A 386 12.84 -10.56 3.42
C TYR A 386 13.03 -9.55 2.29
N ALA A 387 13.80 -9.88 1.27
CA ALA A 387 14.07 -9.00 0.14
C ALA A 387 12.79 -8.60 -0.62
N HIS A 388 11.89 -9.55 -0.86
CA HIS A 388 10.62 -9.28 -1.52
C HIS A 388 9.69 -8.43 -0.64
N ALA A 389 9.59 -8.73 0.65
CA ALA A 389 8.79 -7.91 1.57
C ALA A 389 9.31 -6.46 1.64
N LEU A 390 10.64 -6.26 1.68
CA LEU A 390 11.24 -4.93 1.60
C LEU A 390 10.90 -4.23 0.27
N TYR A 391 10.95 -4.98 -0.82
CA TYR A 391 10.61 -4.49 -2.15
C TYR A 391 9.17 -3.97 -2.21
N ASP A 392 8.20 -4.77 -1.75
CA ASP A 392 6.78 -4.40 -1.71
C ASP A 392 6.52 -3.20 -0.79
N THR A 393 7.21 -3.14 0.34
CA THR A 393 7.14 -2.00 1.27
C THR A 393 7.63 -0.70 0.61
N ILE A 394 8.73 -0.75 -0.15
CA ILE A 394 9.25 0.42 -0.87
C ILE A 394 8.27 0.88 -1.96
N VAL A 395 7.68 -0.04 -2.70
CA VAL A 395 6.66 0.25 -3.72
C VAL A 395 5.44 0.92 -3.09
N GLY A 396 4.95 0.38 -1.98
CA GLY A 396 3.85 0.97 -1.22
C GLY A 396 4.19 2.37 -0.69
N PHE A 397 5.40 2.55 -0.18
CA PHE A 397 5.89 3.85 0.30
C PHE A 397 5.97 4.88 -0.83
N HIS A 398 6.48 4.49 -2.01
CA HIS A 398 6.50 5.35 -3.19
C HIS A 398 5.09 5.81 -3.58
N ALA A 399 4.15 4.88 -3.71
CA ALA A 399 2.76 5.19 -4.04
C ALA A 399 2.14 6.17 -3.03
N ARG A 400 2.40 5.96 -1.75
CA ARG A 400 1.89 6.81 -0.68
C ARG A 400 2.46 8.24 -0.73
N VAL A 401 3.78 8.38 -0.92
CA VAL A 401 4.43 9.70 -1.08
C VAL A 401 3.93 10.42 -2.31
N ALA A 402 3.90 9.75 -3.46
CA ALA A 402 3.40 10.31 -4.71
C ALA A 402 1.91 10.70 -4.62
N GLY A 403 1.09 9.85 -3.99
CA GLY A 403 -0.34 10.11 -3.80
C GLY A 403 -0.61 11.34 -2.94
N ARG A 404 0.17 11.52 -1.85
CA ARG A 404 0.03 12.70 -1.00
C ARG A 404 0.45 13.99 -1.72
N LEU A 405 1.54 13.96 -2.48
CA LEU A 405 1.97 15.09 -3.31
C LEU A 405 0.94 15.40 -4.40
N ALA A 406 0.45 14.36 -5.09
CA ALA A 406 -0.58 14.49 -6.12
C ALA A 406 -1.87 15.11 -5.55
N LYS A 407 -2.29 14.70 -4.34
CA LYS A 407 -3.48 15.26 -3.68
C LYS A 407 -3.33 16.74 -3.41
N LEU A 408 -2.18 17.19 -2.91
CA LEU A 408 -1.92 18.60 -2.66
C LEU A 408 -1.96 19.44 -3.95
N ALA A 409 -1.33 18.94 -5.02
CA ALA A 409 -1.32 19.60 -6.31
C ALA A 409 -2.72 19.64 -6.95
N LEU A 410 -3.44 18.50 -6.91
CA LEU A 410 -4.80 18.40 -7.48
C LEU A 410 -5.78 19.34 -6.79
N ASP A 411 -5.70 19.50 -5.47
CA ASP A 411 -6.54 20.44 -4.73
C ASP A 411 -6.26 21.91 -5.13
N ALA A 412 -5.01 22.24 -5.44
CA ALA A 412 -4.67 23.56 -5.92
C ALA A 412 -5.19 23.79 -7.36
N GLU A 413 -5.04 22.80 -8.23
CA GLU A 413 -5.58 22.86 -9.59
C GLU A 413 -7.11 23.00 -9.59
N GLU A 414 -7.82 22.31 -8.69
CA GLU A 414 -9.26 22.39 -8.54
C GLU A 414 -9.69 23.82 -8.11
N ARG A 415 -8.99 24.42 -7.15
CA ARG A 415 -9.25 25.82 -6.74
C ARG A 415 -9.01 26.84 -7.83
N LEU A 416 -8.09 26.54 -8.76
CA LEU A 416 -7.83 27.36 -9.96
C LEU A 416 -8.83 27.09 -11.12
N GLY A 417 -9.75 26.15 -10.96
CA GLY A 417 -10.67 25.75 -12.02
C GLY A 417 -10.03 24.92 -13.14
N LEU A 418 -8.82 24.37 -12.92
CA LEU A 418 -8.05 23.63 -13.92
C LEU A 418 -8.37 22.14 -13.94
N ARG A 419 -9.31 21.66 -13.13
CA ARG A 419 -9.64 20.23 -13.01
C ARG A 419 -10.02 19.62 -14.36
N VAL A 420 -9.27 18.62 -14.77
CA VAL A 420 -9.61 17.78 -15.92
C VAL A 420 -10.70 16.82 -15.50
N LYS A 421 -11.94 17.02 -15.95
CA LYS A 421 -12.96 15.97 -15.86
C LYS A 421 -12.59 14.88 -16.86
N LEU A 422 -12.18 13.71 -16.38
CA LEU A 422 -12.08 12.53 -17.23
C LEU A 422 -13.47 12.26 -17.78
N LEU A 423 -13.63 12.32 -19.09
CA LEU A 423 -14.79 11.76 -19.75
C LEU A 423 -14.72 10.25 -19.46
N LYS A 424 -15.67 9.73 -18.69
CA LYS A 424 -15.83 8.28 -18.53
C LYS A 424 -16.02 7.70 -19.93
N SER A 425 -15.02 6.95 -20.41
CA SER A 425 -15.13 6.12 -21.62
C SER A 425 -16.13 5.00 -21.39
#